data_4f63f34477c6aa170a10e83dbfaca30e
#
_entry.id   4f63f34477c6aa170a10e83dbfaca30e
#
_cell.length_a   1.000
_cell.length_b   1.000
_cell.length_c   1.000
_cell.angle_alpha   90.00
_cell.angle_beta   90.00
_cell.angle_gamma   90.00
#
_symmetry.space_group_name_H-M   'P 1'
#
loop_
_entity.id
_entity.type
_entity.pdbx_description
1 polymer ?
#
loop_
_entity_poly.entity_id
_entity_poly.type
_entity_poly.pdbx_seq_one_letter_code
_entity_poly.pdbx_strand_id
1 'polypeptide(L)'
;MGRRKQARMSRRDYSFVEFWRAKSFALSQTRIARERSSATKSPTYTMYQSAQAAIRALGFTRGQLFAGLYILGCANGLAAKMILSVHRLGWADAAVGTFDISAIVVVACVTGISLVLADKTGGAHLADLAVAMVVLLIIALPIGAMSWLAVTMLSLYVLLFTQATESQHRGAVILLAATVPMLWSRLVFDLFASFILAVDASLVGWMLGTHRSGNMVEFADHSGTLVVFPSCSSLANVSLALLCWVTISASVRHEWRAQDIFWCLLACSSVVAVNVIRISLMGLSSAHYHMLHTPLAEIVLNIIILVLIVAISILGVRRDVLSRA
;
A
#
# COMPACT_ATOMS: atom_id res chain seq x y z
N MET A 1 56.62 34.95 -9.30
CA MET A 1 56.97 34.73 -10.70
C MET A 1 56.64 33.26 -11.05
N GLY A 2 55.68 32.98 -11.95
CA GLY A 2 55.36 31.60 -12.28
C GLY A 2 53.93 31.44 -12.79
N ARG A 3 53.46 32.30 -13.70
CA ARG A 3 52.22 32.11 -14.49
C ARG A 3 52.56 31.66 -15.88
N ARG A 4 51.66 30.77 -16.39
CA ARG A 4 51.43 30.36 -17.80
C ARG A 4 52.30 29.21 -18.36
N LYS A 5 51.71 28.00 -18.26
CA LYS A 5 51.68 27.06 -19.36
C LYS A 5 50.34 26.36 -19.34
N GLN A 6 49.26 27.05 -19.73
CA GLN A 6 48.08 26.38 -20.28
C GLN A 6 48.40 26.09 -21.76
N ALA A 7 48.48 24.80 -22.04
CA ALA A 7 48.75 24.29 -23.37
C ALA A 7 47.62 24.73 -24.31
N ARG A 8 47.99 25.41 -25.43
CA ARG A 8 47.18 25.57 -26.62
C ARG A 8 46.85 24.18 -27.19
N MET A 9 45.71 23.61 -26.80
CA MET A 9 45.10 22.53 -27.58
C MET A 9 44.64 23.13 -28.90
N SER A 10 45.18 22.57 -29.99
CA SER A 10 44.99 23.09 -31.35
C SER A 10 43.52 23.03 -31.77
N ARG A 11 43.00 24.10 -32.39
CA ARG A 11 41.65 24.12 -33.01
C ARG A 11 41.40 22.98 -33.99
N ARG A 12 42.43 22.30 -34.47
CA ARG A 12 42.36 21.11 -35.35
C ARG A 12 41.89 19.88 -34.64
N ASP A 13 42.22 19.70 -33.36
CA ASP A 13 41.83 18.50 -32.62
C ASP A 13 40.33 18.52 -32.21
N TYR A 14 39.79 19.70 -31.98
CA TYR A 14 38.34 19.86 -31.72
C TYR A 14 37.49 19.51 -32.95
N SER A 15 37.94 19.89 -34.17
CA SER A 15 37.17 19.61 -35.39
C SER A 15 37.16 18.11 -35.73
N PHE A 16 38.20 17.36 -35.35
CA PHE A 16 38.31 15.91 -35.61
C PHE A 16 37.36 15.14 -34.67
N VAL A 17 37.33 15.47 -33.40
CA VAL A 17 36.44 14.84 -32.41
C VAL A 17 34.95 15.14 -32.71
N GLU A 18 34.63 16.37 -33.09
CA GLU A 18 33.26 16.72 -33.50
C GLU A 18 32.84 16.02 -34.80
N PHE A 19 33.72 15.92 -35.77
CA PHE A 19 33.46 15.18 -37.00
C PHE A 19 33.17 13.71 -36.74
N TRP A 20 33.94 13.03 -35.86
CA TRP A 20 33.72 11.64 -35.52
C TRP A 20 32.46 11.45 -34.66
N ARG A 21 32.12 12.40 -33.75
CA ARG A 21 30.86 12.40 -33.04
C ARG A 21 29.67 12.55 -33.99
N ALA A 22 29.69 13.49 -34.89
CA ALA A 22 28.65 13.67 -35.90
C ALA A 22 28.47 12.46 -36.80
N LYS A 23 29.58 11.85 -37.24
CA LYS A 23 29.58 10.63 -38.07
C LYS A 23 29.08 9.39 -37.35
N SER A 24 29.47 9.19 -36.08
CA SER A 24 28.95 8.09 -35.25
C SER A 24 27.45 8.31 -34.90
N PHE A 25 27.03 9.53 -34.64
CA PHE A 25 25.62 9.86 -34.44
C PHE A 25 24.79 9.60 -35.71
N ALA A 26 25.25 10.03 -36.89
CA ALA A 26 24.58 9.77 -38.16
C ALA A 26 24.50 8.26 -38.48
N LEU A 27 25.57 7.50 -38.22
CA LEU A 27 25.57 6.05 -38.39
C LEU A 27 24.64 5.33 -37.41
N SER A 28 24.50 5.83 -36.16
CA SER A 28 23.56 5.29 -35.20
C SER A 28 22.12 5.56 -35.63
N GLN A 29 21.82 6.75 -36.13
CA GLN A 29 20.49 7.13 -36.63
C GLN A 29 20.08 6.32 -37.87
N THR A 30 21.03 6.10 -38.82
CA THR A 30 20.75 5.26 -40.00
C THR A 30 20.58 3.79 -39.64
N ARG A 31 21.30 3.28 -38.64
CA ARG A 31 21.13 1.92 -38.12
C ARG A 31 19.76 1.76 -37.45
N ILE A 32 19.36 2.71 -36.58
CA ILE A 32 18.05 2.71 -35.91
C ILE A 32 16.93 2.82 -36.96
N ALA A 33 17.06 3.67 -37.97
CA ALA A 33 16.09 3.81 -39.05
C ALA A 33 15.96 2.52 -39.87
N ARG A 34 17.07 1.81 -40.12
CA ARG A 34 17.09 0.54 -40.85
C ARG A 34 16.47 -0.60 -40.04
N GLU A 35 16.78 -0.68 -38.75
CA GLU A 35 16.18 -1.63 -37.82
C GLU A 35 14.67 -1.38 -37.65
N ARG A 36 14.22 -0.11 -37.57
CA ARG A 36 12.80 0.26 -37.60
C ARG A 36 12.11 -0.15 -38.90
N SER A 37 12.75 0.10 -40.04
CA SER A 37 12.20 -0.28 -41.35
C SER A 37 12.11 -1.80 -41.57
N SER A 38 13.03 -2.57 -41.01
CA SER A 38 12.95 -4.04 -41.08
C SER A 38 11.93 -4.60 -40.10
N ALA A 39 11.80 -4.00 -38.90
CA ALA A 39 10.78 -4.40 -37.93
C ALA A 39 9.35 -4.13 -38.43
N THR A 40 9.10 -3.02 -39.14
CA THR A 40 7.78 -2.70 -39.71
C THR A 40 7.34 -3.65 -40.84
N LYS A 41 8.24 -4.43 -41.41
CA LYS A 41 7.94 -5.44 -42.45
C LYS A 41 7.67 -6.84 -41.90
N SER A 42 7.82 -7.03 -40.59
CA SER A 42 7.61 -8.35 -39.98
C SER A 42 6.11 -8.63 -39.81
N PRO A 43 5.62 -9.86 -40.13
CA PRO A 43 4.22 -10.25 -39.93
C PRO A 43 3.76 -10.07 -38.48
N THR A 44 4.66 -10.25 -37.52
CA THR A 44 4.43 -10.04 -36.09
C THR A 44 4.16 -8.58 -35.74
N TYR A 45 4.82 -7.64 -36.44
CA TYR A 45 4.60 -6.20 -36.22
C TYR A 45 3.24 -5.74 -36.74
N THR A 46 2.82 -6.22 -37.91
CA THR A 46 1.48 -5.93 -38.46
C THR A 46 0.35 -6.53 -37.63
N MET A 47 0.56 -7.74 -37.11
CA MET A 47 -0.39 -8.39 -36.21
C MET A 47 -0.49 -7.63 -34.86
N TYR A 48 0.64 -7.15 -34.33
CA TYR A 48 0.67 -6.32 -33.13
C TYR A 48 -0.06 -4.98 -33.35
N GLN A 49 0.15 -4.32 -34.49
CA GLN A 49 -0.52 -3.05 -34.81
C GLN A 49 -2.04 -3.22 -34.99
N SER A 50 -2.48 -4.29 -35.65
CA SER A 50 -3.92 -4.58 -35.81
C SER A 50 -4.58 -4.91 -34.47
N ALA A 51 -3.92 -5.66 -33.60
CA ALA A 51 -4.38 -5.90 -32.22
C ALA A 51 -4.50 -4.61 -31.42
N GLN A 52 -3.51 -3.73 -31.50
CA GLN A 52 -3.55 -2.42 -30.85
C GLN A 52 -4.66 -1.51 -31.40
N ALA A 53 -4.92 -1.56 -32.71
CA ALA A 53 -6.02 -0.82 -33.32
C ALA A 53 -7.39 -1.34 -32.85
N ALA A 54 -7.56 -2.65 -32.75
CA ALA A 54 -8.77 -3.27 -32.23
C ALA A 54 -9.00 -2.89 -30.74
N ILE A 55 -7.96 -2.85 -29.92
CA ILE A 55 -8.04 -2.43 -28.53
C ILE A 55 -8.48 -0.96 -28.41
N ARG A 56 -7.93 -0.08 -29.25
CA ARG A 56 -8.34 1.33 -29.28
C ARG A 56 -9.79 1.50 -29.72
N ALA A 57 -10.29 0.63 -30.61
CA ALA A 57 -11.67 0.64 -31.05
C ALA A 57 -12.68 0.27 -29.93
N LEU A 58 -12.23 -0.43 -28.88
CA LEU A 58 -13.06 -0.71 -27.70
C LEU A 58 -13.35 0.55 -26.85
N GLY A 59 -12.65 1.66 -27.11
CA GLY A 59 -12.93 2.96 -26.47
C GLY A 59 -12.57 3.07 -24.99
N PHE A 60 -11.99 2.02 -24.38
CA PHE A 60 -11.58 2.06 -22.97
C PHE A 60 -10.26 2.79 -22.79
N THR A 61 -10.23 3.72 -21.83
CA THR A 61 -8.97 4.30 -21.37
C THR A 61 -8.22 3.31 -20.47
N ARG A 62 -6.91 3.47 -20.37
CA ARG A 62 -6.08 2.67 -19.47
C ARG A 62 -6.51 2.80 -18.01
N GLY A 63 -6.87 4.04 -17.60
CA GLY A 63 -7.41 4.30 -16.26
C GLY A 63 -8.70 3.54 -15.97
N GLN A 64 -9.61 3.46 -16.95
CA GLN A 64 -10.85 2.68 -16.81
C GLN A 64 -10.59 1.17 -16.68
N LEU A 65 -9.67 0.62 -17.49
CA LEU A 65 -9.29 -0.78 -17.39
C LEU A 65 -8.75 -1.13 -16.00
N PHE A 66 -7.77 -0.36 -15.53
CA PHE A 66 -7.17 -0.63 -14.22
C PHE A 66 -8.14 -0.37 -13.07
N ALA A 67 -8.93 0.71 -13.12
CA ALA A 67 -9.96 0.97 -12.12
C ALA A 67 -10.98 -0.19 -12.04
N GLY A 68 -11.41 -0.73 -13.17
CA GLY A 68 -12.30 -1.90 -13.21
C GLY A 68 -11.69 -3.13 -12.54
N LEU A 69 -10.42 -3.42 -12.79
CA LEU A 69 -9.70 -4.53 -12.14
C LEU A 69 -9.57 -4.31 -10.62
N TYR A 70 -9.25 -3.08 -10.18
CA TYR A 70 -9.18 -2.74 -8.76
C TYR A 70 -10.54 -2.85 -8.09
N ILE A 71 -11.63 -2.40 -8.74
CA ILE A 71 -12.99 -2.55 -8.22
C ILE A 71 -13.30 -4.03 -7.99
N LEU A 72 -13.06 -4.88 -9.00
CA LEU A 72 -13.30 -6.31 -8.89
C LEU A 72 -12.45 -6.96 -7.79
N GLY A 73 -11.16 -6.66 -7.75
CA GLY A 73 -10.26 -7.22 -6.73
C GLY A 73 -10.62 -6.79 -5.31
N CYS A 74 -10.85 -5.49 -5.09
CA CYS A 74 -11.24 -4.96 -3.78
C CYS A 74 -12.62 -5.48 -3.36
N ALA A 75 -13.61 -5.45 -4.26
CA ALA A 75 -14.96 -5.91 -3.95
C ALA A 75 -14.98 -7.41 -3.59
N ASN A 76 -14.30 -8.26 -4.38
CA ASN A 76 -14.21 -9.68 -4.08
C ASN A 76 -13.47 -9.96 -2.76
N GLY A 77 -12.35 -9.26 -2.53
CA GLY A 77 -11.59 -9.41 -1.28
C GLY A 77 -12.35 -8.95 -0.04
N LEU A 78 -13.11 -7.84 -0.12
CA LEU A 78 -13.97 -7.36 0.95
C LEU A 78 -15.18 -8.30 1.17
N ALA A 79 -15.84 -8.74 0.08
CA ALA A 79 -16.96 -9.67 0.16
C ALA A 79 -16.56 -10.99 0.83
N ALA A 80 -15.39 -11.54 0.49
CA ALA A 80 -14.89 -12.76 1.13
C ALA A 80 -14.69 -12.56 2.65
N LYS A 81 -14.23 -11.39 3.08
CA LYS A 81 -14.09 -11.08 4.51
C LYS A 81 -15.44 -10.92 5.20
N MET A 82 -16.40 -10.24 4.55
CA MET A 82 -17.78 -10.11 5.05
C MET A 82 -18.43 -11.50 5.22
N ILE A 83 -18.34 -12.36 4.22
CA ILE A 83 -18.88 -13.73 4.28
C ILE A 83 -18.27 -14.48 5.44
N LEU A 84 -16.95 -14.43 5.64
CA LEU A 84 -16.27 -15.09 6.74
C LEU A 84 -16.73 -14.56 8.11
N SER A 85 -16.92 -13.24 8.25
CA SER A 85 -17.40 -12.62 9.48
C SER A 85 -18.83 -13.06 9.80
N VAL A 86 -19.71 -13.08 8.79
CA VAL A 86 -21.10 -13.57 8.95
C VAL A 86 -21.14 -15.05 9.33
N HIS A 87 -20.29 -15.90 8.73
CA HIS A 87 -20.21 -17.31 9.10
C HIS A 87 -19.74 -17.55 10.53
N ARG A 88 -18.89 -16.68 11.06
CA ARG A 88 -18.35 -16.82 12.43
C ARG A 88 -19.29 -16.25 13.49
N LEU A 89 -19.90 -15.10 13.25
CA LEU A 89 -20.62 -14.33 14.25
C LEU A 89 -22.13 -14.26 14.01
N GLY A 90 -22.62 -14.64 12.82
CA GLY A 90 -23.98 -14.35 12.40
C GLY A 90 -24.13 -12.92 11.85
N TRP A 91 -25.28 -12.64 11.21
CA TRP A 91 -25.51 -11.35 10.53
C TRP A 91 -25.53 -10.14 11.47
N ALA A 92 -26.21 -10.26 12.61
CA ALA A 92 -26.38 -9.16 13.55
C ALA A 92 -25.04 -8.69 14.15
N ASP A 93 -24.30 -9.62 14.73
CA ASP A 93 -23.02 -9.33 15.38
C ASP A 93 -21.94 -8.96 14.38
N ALA A 94 -21.93 -9.58 13.19
CA ALA A 94 -21.03 -9.17 12.10
C ALA A 94 -21.29 -7.74 11.64
N ALA A 95 -22.56 -7.32 11.53
CA ALA A 95 -22.92 -5.95 11.14
C ALA A 95 -22.53 -4.93 12.22
N VAL A 96 -22.75 -5.23 13.50
CA VAL A 96 -22.30 -4.39 14.63
C VAL A 96 -20.77 -4.23 14.62
N GLY A 97 -20.04 -5.32 14.35
CA GLY A 97 -18.58 -5.32 14.21
C GLY A 97 -18.06 -4.80 12.87
N THR A 98 -18.91 -4.13 12.04
CA THR A 98 -18.55 -3.64 10.69
C THR A 98 -17.94 -4.72 9.79
N PHE A 99 -18.40 -5.95 9.93
CA PHE A 99 -17.87 -7.15 9.24
C PHE A 99 -16.35 -7.32 9.39
N ASP A 100 -15.80 -6.81 10.48
CA ASP A 100 -14.35 -6.83 10.77
C ASP A 100 -13.53 -6.06 9.70
N ILE A 101 -14.15 -5.08 9.00
CA ILE A 101 -13.55 -4.22 7.98
C ILE A 101 -13.42 -2.81 8.54
N SER A 102 -12.17 -2.31 8.58
CA SER A 102 -11.93 -0.93 9.00
C SER A 102 -12.43 0.07 7.95
N ALA A 103 -13.06 1.16 8.40
CA ALA A 103 -13.46 2.27 7.55
C ALA A 103 -12.26 2.87 6.77
N ILE A 104 -11.05 2.84 7.34
CA ILE A 104 -9.82 3.29 6.67
C ILE A 104 -9.59 2.51 5.38
N VAL A 105 -9.79 1.19 5.39
CA VAL A 105 -9.62 0.33 4.21
C VAL A 105 -10.61 0.71 3.12
N VAL A 106 -11.88 0.93 3.48
CA VAL A 106 -12.92 1.31 2.52
C VAL A 106 -12.62 2.66 1.90
N VAL A 107 -12.27 3.65 2.71
CA VAL A 107 -11.89 5.00 2.23
C VAL A 107 -10.65 4.93 1.33
N ALA A 108 -9.65 4.15 1.70
CA ALA A 108 -8.44 3.96 0.89
C ALA A 108 -8.78 3.32 -0.47
N CYS A 109 -9.59 2.27 -0.51
CA CYS A 109 -10.02 1.63 -1.76
C CYS A 109 -10.78 2.62 -2.66
N VAL A 110 -11.77 3.35 -2.11
CA VAL A 110 -12.55 4.33 -2.87
C VAL A 110 -11.65 5.45 -3.40
N THR A 111 -10.77 5.99 -2.57
CA THR A 111 -9.85 7.08 -2.94
C THR A 111 -8.85 6.61 -4.00
N GLY A 112 -8.22 5.45 -3.80
CA GLY A 112 -7.26 4.90 -4.74
C GLY A 112 -7.88 4.61 -6.11
N ILE A 113 -9.05 3.97 -6.14
CA ILE A 113 -9.80 3.68 -7.37
C ILE A 113 -10.23 4.98 -8.07
N SER A 114 -10.72 5.97 -7.32
CA SER A 114 -11.11 7.26 -7.88
C SER A 114 -9.95 7.99 -8.55
N LEU A 115 -8.76 7.94 -7.96
CA LEU A 115 -7.54 8.53 -8.52
C LEU A 115 -7.09 7.80 -9.80
N VAL A 116 -7.18 6.47 -9.84
CA VAL A 116 -6.88 5.69 -11.07
C VAL A 116 -7.91 5.99 -12.16
N LEU A 117 -9.19 6.07 -11.83
CA LEU A 117 -10.28 6.36 -12.76
C LEU A 117 -10.23 7.79 -13.31
N ALA A 118 -9.69 8.75 -12.55
CA ALA A 118 -9.54 10.14 -12.97
C ALA A 118 -8.59 10.31 -14.17
N ASP A 119 -7.74 9.31 -14.44
CA ASP A 119 -6.87 9.33 -15.60
C ASP A 119 -7.64 8.92 -16.87
N LYS A 120 -7.80 9.88 -17.76
CA LYS A 120 -8.43 9.71 -19.07
C LYS A 120 -7.42 9.66 -20.21
N THR A 121 -6.12 9.66 -19.91
CA THR A 121 -5.05 9.70 -20.89
C THR A 121 -4.67 8.32 -21.38
N GLY A 122 -4.48 8.18 -22.69
CA GLY A 122 -3.96 6.95 -23.31
C GLY A 122 -4.95 5.78 -23.39
N GLY A 123 -4.83 5.01 -24.44
CA GLY A 123 -5.51 3.72 -24.58
C GLY A 123 -4.71 2.60 -23.92
N ALA A 124 -5.38 1.50 -23.60
CA ALA A 124 -4.74 0.29 -23.10
C ALA A 124 -3.76 -0.31 -24.13
N HIS A 125 -2.65 -0.83 -23.65
CA HIS A 125 -1.67 -1.55 -24.45
C HIS A 125 -1.91 -3.07 -24.37
N LEU A 126 -1.34 -3.84 -25.31
CA LEU A 126 -1.46 -5.30 -25.29
C LEU A 126 -0.89 -5.91 -23.98
N ALA A 127 0.18 -5.34 -23.44
CA ALA A 127 0.74 -5.75 -22.17
C ALA A 127 -0.24 -5.53 -21.00
N ASP A 128 -1.00 -4.42 -21.02
CA ASP A 128 -2.01 -4.14 -20.01
C ASP A 128 -3.15 -5.18 -20.02
N LEU A 129 -3.53 -5.65 -21.23
CA LEU A 129 -4.53 -6.71 -21.37
C LEU A 129 -4.01 -8.08 -20.91
N ALA A 130 -2.75 -8.40 -21.21
CA ALA A 130 -2.13 -9.62 -20.70
C ALA A 130 -2.13 -9.66 -19.17
N VAL A 131 -1.72 -8.55 -18.54
CA VAL A 131 -1.77 -8.41 -17.07
C VAL A 131 -3.22 -8.45 -16.57
N ALA A 132 -4.16 -7.79 -17.25
CA ALA A 132 -5.57 -7.83 -16.90
C ALA A 132 -6.12 -9.26 -16.88
N MET A 133 -5.79 -10.07 -17.89
CA MET A 133 -6.19 -11.48 -17.94
C MET A 133 -5.63 -12.28 -16.76
N VAL A 134 -4.34 -12.12 -16.43
CA VAL A 134 -3.73 -12.79 -15.27
C VAL A 134 -4.39 -12.36 -13.96
N VAL A 135 -4.62 -11.06 -13.79
CA VAL A 135 -5.28 -10.49 -12.60
C VAL A 135 -6.71 -11.03 -12.46
N LEU A 136 -7.48 -11.08 -13.57
CA LEU A 136 -8.83 -11.63 -13.56
C LEU A 136 -8.85 -13.13 -13.21
N LEU A 137 -7.89 -13.91 -13.74
CA LEU A 137 -7.78 -15.33 -13.40
C LEU A 137 -7.50 -15.53 -11.90
N ILE A 138 -6.64 -14.68 -11.31
CA ILE A 138 -6.35 -14.74 -9.87
C ILE A 138 -7.59 -14.33 -9.05
N ILE A 139 -8.31 -13.28 -9.45
CA ILE A 139 -9.54 -12.83 -8.75
C ILE A 139 -10.65 -13.90 -8.85
N ALA A 140 -10.71 -14.66 -9.95
CA ALA A 140 -11.69 -15.71 -10.13
C ALA A 140 -11.48 -16.94 -9.20
N LEU A 141 -10.31 -17.06 -8.57
CA LEU A 141 -10.10 -18.10 -7.57
C LEU A 141 -10.97 -17.83 -6.33
N PRO A 142 -11.65 -18.85 -5.77
CA PRO A 142 -12.57 -18.69 -4.64
C PRO A 142 -11.83 -18.54 -3.29
N ILE A 143 -10.79 -17.75 -3.27
CA ILE A 143 -9.92 -17.51 -2.10
C ILE A 143 -9.75 -15.99 -1.96
N GLY A 144 -10.35 -15.40 -0.92
CA GLY A 144 -10.33 -13.95 -0.73
C GLY A 144 -8.91 -13.33 -0.65
N ALA A 145 -7.93 -14.06 -0.12
CA ALA A 145 -6.53 -13.63 -0.10
C ALA A 145 -5.94 -13.43 -1.51
N MET A 146 -6.38 -14.24 -2.50
CA MET A 146 -5.91 -14.13 -3.89
C MET A 146 -6.34 -12.82 -4.54
N SER A 147 -7.51 -12.29 -4.18
CA SER A 147 -7.94 -10.98 -4.68
C SER A 147 -7.02 -9.84 -4.20
N TRP A 148 -6.56 -9.88 -2.96
CA TRP A 148 -5.60 -8.91 -2.46
C TRP A 148 -4.20 -9.10 -3.06
N LEU A 149 -3.81 -10.34 -3.35
CA LEU A 149 -2.59 -10.61 -4.12
C LEU A 149 -2.71 -10.04 -5.54
N ALA A 150 -3.84 -10.20 -6.21
CA ALA A 150 -4.12 -9.62 -7.52
C ALA A 150 -4.03 -8.08 -7.49
N VAL A 151 -4.60 -7.43 -6.46
CA VAL A 151 -4.48 -5.98 -6.23
C VAL A 151 -3.00 -5.59 -6.03
N THR A 152 -2.23 -6.37 -5.25
CA THR A 152 -0.78 -6.14 -5.08
C THR A 152 -0.06 -6.21 -6.41
N MET A 153 -0.26 -7.28 -7.20
CA MET A 153 0.39 -7.46 -8.50
C MET A 153 0.05 -6.34 -9.47
N LEU A 154 -1.23 -5.96 -9.55
CA LEU A 154 -1.67 -4.86 -10.41
C LEU A 154 -1.03 -3.53 -9.99
N SER A 155 -0.98 -3.24 -8.69
CA SER A 155 -0.35 -2.03 -8.18
C SER A 155 1.15 -1.99 -8.49
N LEU A 156 1.86 -3.09 -8.28
CA LEU A 156 3.28 -3.19 -8.64
C LEU A 156 3.49 -3.05 -10.15
N TYR A 157 2.62 -3.64 -10.97
CA TYR A 157 2.68 -3.46 -12.42
C TYR A 157 2.53 -1.99 -12.82
N VAL A 158 1.53 -1.29 -12.26
CA VAL A 158 1.31 0.13 -12.53
C VAL A 158 2.52 0.96 -12.10
N LEU A 159 3.10 0.70 -10.93
CA LEU A 159 4.19 1.47 -10.37
C LEU A 159 5.54 1.23 -11.06
N LEU A 160 5.84 -0.01 -11.48
CA LEU A 160 7.16 -0.40 -11.94
C LEU A 160 7.28 -0.49 -13.46
N PHE A 161 6.21 -0.88 -14.16
CA PHE A 161 6.28 -1.26 -15.57
C PHE A 161 5.48 -0.34 -16.49
N THR A 162 4.73 0.63 -15.94
CA THR A 162 3.93 1.53 -16.76
C THR A 162 4.44 2.97 -16.66
N GLN A 163 4.24 3.74 -17.74
CA GLN A 163 4.35 5.20 -17.67
C GLN A 163 3.04 5.75 -17.09
N ALA A 164 2.84 5.51 -15.79
CA ALA A 164 1.65 5.95 -15.10
C ALA A 164 1.62 7.48 -14.96
N THR A 165 0.45 8.08 -15.12
CA THR A 165 0.25 9.48 -14.75
C THR A 165 0.40 9.65 -13.24
N GLU A 166 0.65 10.88 -12.78
CA GLU A 166 0.75 11.16 -11.34
C GLU A 166 -0.48 10.65 -10.57
N SER A 167 -1.68 10.81 -11.16
CA SER A 167 -2.92 10.35 -10.55
C SER A 167 -2.99 8.82 -10.44
N GLN A 168 -2.64 8.09 -11.51
CA GLN A 168 -2.56 6.63 -11.48
C GLN A 168 -1.52 6.13 -10.48
N HIS A 169 -0.34 6.75 -10.45
CA HIS A 169 0.73 6.39 -9.53
C HIS A 169 0.26 6.51 -8.07
N ARG A 170 -0.34 7.64 -7.69
CA ARG A 170 -0.87 7.88 -6.35
C ARG A 170 -1.98 6.90 -5.98
N GLY A 171 -2.91 6.65 -6.91
CA GLY A 171 -3.97 5.66 -6.73
C GLY A 171 -3.41 4.25 -6.51
N ALA A 172 -2.42 3.84 -7.31
CA ALA A 172 -1.76 2.54 -7.17
C ALA A 172 -0.99 2.40 -5.84
N VAL A 173 -0.35 3.48 -5.36
CA VAL A 173 0.32 3.50 -4.04
C VAL A 173 -0.67 3.29 -2.91
N ILE A 174 -1.84 3.97 -2.94
CA ILE A 174 -2.89 3.80 -1.94
C ILE A 174 -3.43 2.36 -1.96
N LEU A 175 -3.70 1.82 -3.15
CA LEU A 175 -4.25 0.47 -3.31
C LEU A 175 -3.24 -0.60 -2.91
N LEU A 176 -1.95 -0.39 -3.19
CA LEU A 176 -0.87 -1.25 -2.68
C LEU A 176 -0.84 -1.21 -1.14
N ALA A 177 -0.90 -0.02 -0.54
CA ALA A 177 -0.95 0.13 0.91
C ALA A 177 -2.20 -0.53 1.53
N ALA A 178 -3.36 -0.52 0.84
CA ALA A 178 -4.57 -1.20 1.31
C ALA A 178 -4.41 -2.73 1.39
N THR A 179 -3.50 -3.32 0.61
CA THR A 179 -3.20 -4.75 0.71
C THR A 179 -2.41 -5.10 1.98
N VAL A 180 -1.77 -4.13 2.64
CA VAL A 180 -0.99 -4.37 3.86
C VAL A 180 -1.87 -4.90 4.99
N PRO A 181 -2.94 -4.21 5.46
CA PRO A 181 -3.80 -4.73 6.51
C PRO A 181 -4.64 -5.94 6.06
N MET A 182 -4.91 -6.08 4.77
CA MET A 182 -5.82 -7.10 4.27
C MET A 182 -5.15 -8.44 3.94
N LEU A 183 -3.86 -8.43 3.57
CA LEU A 183 -3.09 -9.62 3.21
C LEU A 183 -1.75 -9.70 3.95
N TRP A 184 -0.88 -8.70 3.77
CA TRP A 184 0.52 -8.80 4.16
C TRP A 184 0.73 -8.84 5.67
N SER A 185 -0.04 -8.05 6.45
CA SER A 185 0.06 -8.08 7.91
C SER A 185 -0.34 -9.43 8.50
N ARG A 186 -1.30 -10.13 7.88
CA ARG A 186 -1.71 -11.48 8.29
C ARG A 186 -0.60 -12.49 8.00
N LEU A 187 -0.03 -12.46 6.78
CA LEU A 187 1.09 -13.37 6.43
C LEU A 187 2.30 -13.13 7.34
N VAL A 188 2.64 -11.87 7.62
CA VAL A 188 3.72 -11.54 8.57
C VAL A 188 3.38 -12.03 9.96
N PHE A 189 2.12 -11.85 10.40
CA PHE A 189 1.69 -12.36 11.69
C PHE A 189 1.78 -13.89 11.78
N ASP A 190 1.28 -14.60 10.76
CA ASP A 190 1.32 -16.07 10.74
C ASP A 190 2.76 -16.63 10.81
N LEU A 191 3.71 -15.92 10.16
CA LEU A 191 5.13 -16.31 10.18
C LEU A 191 5.84 -15.96 11.50
N PHE A 192 5.46 -14.86 12.15
CA PHE A 192 6.17 -14.29 13.30
C PHE A 192 5.27 -14.13 14.54
N ALA A 193 4.16 -14.88 14.64
CA ALA A 193 3.17 -14.73 15.71
C ALA A 193 3.78 -14.79 17.10
N SER A 194 4.63 -15.78 17.38
CA SER A 194 5.27 -15.96 18.69
C SER A 194 6.16 -14.76 19.07
N PHE A 195 6.90 -14.22 18.10
CA PHE A 195 7.76 -13.04 18.31
C PHE A 195 6.91 -11.78 18.56
N ILE A 196 5.91 -11.52 17.72
CA ILE A 196 5.05 -10.34 17.80
C ILE A 196 4.29 -10.32 19.12
N LEU A 197 3.68 -11.45 19.50
CA LEU A 197 2.96 -11.57 20.76
C LEU A 197 3.87 -11.46 21.99
N ALA A 198 5.11 -11.97 21.89
CA ALA A 198 6.10 -11.82 22.96
C ALA A 198 6.54 -10.36 23.11
N VAL A 199 6.65 -9.58 22.04
CA VAL A 199 6.93 -8.14 22.10
C VAL A 199 5.79 -7.39 22.75
N ASP A 200 4.53 -7.59 22.32
CA ASP A 200 3.35 -6.99 22.93
C ASP A 200 3.26 -7.34 24.44
N ALA A 201 3.43 -8.61 24.79
CA ALA A 201 3.45 -9.06 26.19
C ALA A 201 4.61 -8.45 27.01
N SER A 202 5.78 -8.19 26.38
CA SER A 202 6.91 -7.54 27.04
C SER A 202 6.59 -6.11 27.42
N LEU A 203 5.96 -5.36 26.52
CA LEU A 203 5.56 -3.99 26.77
C LEU A 203 4.51 -3.90 27.87
N VAL A 204 3.54 -4.83 27.86
CA VAL A 204 2.50 -4.91 28.90
C VAL A 204 3.11 -5.30 30.27
N GLY A 205 3.96 -6.33 30.32
CA GLY A 205 4.64 -6.75 31.55
C GLY A 205 5.54 -5.65 32.13
N TRP A 206 6.25 -4.91 31.26
CA TRP A 206 7.02 -3.74 31.68
C TRP A 206 6.13 -2.64 32.26
N MET A 207 4.97 -2.38 31.66
CA MET A 207 4.05 -1.35 32.13
C MET A 207 3.37 -1.73 33.44
N LEU A 208 3.05 -3.02 33.65
CA LEU A 208 2.46 -3.54 34.89
C LEU A 208 3.49 -3.79 36.00
N GLY A 209 4.75 -3.89 35.66
CA GLY A 209 5.81 -4.30 36.60
C GLY A 209 5.70 -5.78 37.03
N THR A 210 5.07 -6.64 36.23
CA THR A 210 4.78 -8.05 36.56
C THR A 210 5.63 -9.02 35.74
N HIS A 211 5.69 -10.28 36.21
CA HIS A 211 6.42 -11.32 35.50
C HIS A 211 5.71 -11.76 34.21
N ARG A 212 6.48 -12.07 33.17
CA ARG A 212 5.96 -12.61 31.92
C ARG A 212 6.63 -13.93 31.54
N SER A 213 5.90 -14.79 30.83
CA SER A 213 6.41 -16.00 30.19
C SER A 213 5.82 -16.15 28.79
N GLY A 214 6.66 -15.96 27.75
CA GLY A 214 6.19 -15.94 26.35
C GLY A 214 5.19 -14.83 26.09
N ASN A 215 3.95 -15.18 25.72
CA ASN A 215 2.82 -14.26 25.53
C ASN A 215 1.86 -14.17 26.74
N MET A 216 2.26 -14.72 27.90
CA MET A 216 1.51 -14.64 29.15
C MET A 216 2.12 -13.60 30.08
N VAL A 217 1.27 -12.76 30.68
CA VAL A 217 1.64 -11.72 31.64
C VAL A 217 0.86 -11.95 32.92
N GLU A 218 1.51 -11.88 34.09
CA GLU A 218 0.86 -12.00 35.38
C GLU A 218 0.00 -10.76 35.66
N PHE A 219 -1.21 -10.94 36.23
CA PHE A 219 -2.02 -9.82 36.70
C PHE A 219 -1.31 -9.05 37.79
N ALA A 220 -1.53 -7.71 37.84
CA ALA A 220 -0.91 -6.87 38.85
C ALA A 220 -1.32 -7.20 40.28
N ASP A 221 -2.49 -7.80 40.48
CA ASP A 221 -3.02 -8.26 41.76
C ASP A 221 -2.63 -9.73 42.10
N HIS A 222 -1.79 -10.35 41.27
CA HIS A 222 -1.33 -11.77 41.40
C HIS A 222 -2.48 -12.78 41.37
N SER A 223 -3.69 -12.43 40.90
CA SER A 223 -4.85 -13.32 40.84
C SER A 223 -4.80 -14.39 39.73
N GLY A 224 -3.79 -14.32 38.86
CA GLY A 224 -3.64 -15.23 37.73
C GLY A 224 -2.79 -14.65 36.60
N THR A 225 -3.02 -15.13 35.38
CA THR A 225 -2.26 -14.70 34.16
C THR A 225 -3.19 -14.27 33.05
N LEU A 226 -2.81 -13.19 32.36
CA LEU A 226 -3.40 -12.70 31.14
C LEU A 226 -2.65 -13.29 29.94
N VAL A 227 -3.36 -13.91 29.01
CA VAL A 227 -2.79 -14.39 27.74
C VAL A 227 -3.02 -13.33 26.67
N VAL A 228 -1.96 -12.84 26.03
CA VAL A 228 -2.05 -11.93 24.89
C VAL A 228 -2.37 -12.74 23.63
N PHE A 229 -3.60 -12.63 23.15
CA PHE A 229 -4.09 -13.34 21.97
C PHE A 229 -3.77 -12.60 20.66
N PRO A 230 -3.81 -13.30 19.50
CA PRO A 230 -3.64 -12.69 18.18
C PRO A 230 -4.57 -11.50 17.91
N SER A 231 -5.82 -11.57 18.42
CA SER A 231 -6.79 -10.46 18.32
C SER A 231 -6.40 -9.21 19.11
N CYS A 232 -5.51 -9.34 20.09
CA CYS A 232 -5.00 -8.23 20.90
C CYS A 232 -3.69 -7.66 20.36
N SER A 233 -3.14 -8.23 19.25
CA SER A 233 -1.87 -7.77 18.70
C SER A 233 -1.94 -6.35 18.11
N SER A 234 -0.89 -5.58 18.35
CA SER A 234 -0.72 -4.23 17.82
C SER A 234 -0.54 -4.19 16.30
N LEU A 235 -0.10 -5.29 15.65
CA LEU A 235 0.29 -5.33 14.25
C LEU A 235 -0.84 -4.93 13.29
N ALA A 236 -2.06 -5.41 13.54
CA ALA A 236 -3.22 -5.09 12.72
C ALA A 236 -3.47 -3.57 12.69
N ASN A 237 -3.44 -2.94 13.85
CA ASN A 237 -3.66 -1.51 14.01
C ASN A 237 -2.50 -0.67 13.45
N VAL A 238 -1.25 -1.13 13.58
CA VAL A 238 -0.06 -0.52 12.95
C VAL A 238 -0.20 -0.52 11.42
N SER A 239 -0.70 -1.61 10.84
CA SER A 239 -0.94 -1.68 9.39
C SER A 239 -2.02 -0.68 8.92
N LEU A 240 -3.05 -0.44 9.73
CA LEU A 240 -4.07 0.58 9.47
C LEU A 240 -3.52 2.00 9.62
N ALA A 241 -2.61 2.25 10.57
CA ALA A 241 -1.94 3.54 10.73
C ALA A 241 -1.09 3.87 9.48
N LEU A 242 -0.31 2.89 9.00
CA LEU A 242 0.46 3.03 7.76
C LEU A 242 -0.47 3.33 6.56
N LEU A 243 -1.56 2.57 6.41
CA LEU A 243 -2.53 2.78 5.34
C LEU A 243 -3.15 4.17 5.39
N CYS A 244 -3.56 4.65 6.57
CA CYS A 244 -4.14 5.98 6.76
C CYS A 244 -3.15 7.07 6.35
N TRP A 245 -1.90 6.97 6.84
CA TRP A 245 -0.82 7.89 6.47
C TRP A 245 -0.62 7.96 4.95
N VAL A 246 -0.45 6.81 4.29
CA VAL A 246 -0.26 6.74 2.84
C VAL A 246 -1.47 7.30 2.10
N THR A 247 -2.68 6.98 2.55
CA THR A 247 -3.91 7.45 1.90
C THR A 247 -4.03 8.98 1.98
N ILE A 248 -3.82 9.57 3.15
CA ILE A 248 -3.92 11.01 3.33
C ILE A 248 -2.81 11.73 2.55
N SER A 249 -1.55 11.31 2.70
CA SER A 249 -0.42 11.93 2.02
C SER A 249 -0.54 11.87 0.50
N ALA A 250 -0.90 10.71 -0.06
CA ALA A 250 -1.12 10.57 -1.49
C ALA A 250 -2.34 11.35 -2.00
N SER A 251 -3.40 11.50 -1.20
CA SER A 251 -4.61 12.26 -1.59
C SER A 251 -4.34 13.75 -1.74
N VAL A 252 -3.54 14.35 -0.84
CA VAL A 252 -3.24 15.79 -0.85
C VAL A 252 -2.00 16.15 -1.68
N ARG A 253 -1.43 15.22 -2.44
CA ARG A 253 -0.19 15.39 -3.22
C ARG A 253 0.99 15.85 -2.37
N HIS A 254 1.12 15.27 -1.19
CA HIS A 254 2.21 15.59 -0.28
C HIS A 254 3.55 15.14 -0.86
N GLU A 255 4.53 16.02 -0.89
CA GLU A 255 5.89 15.69 -1.31
C GLU A 255 6.63 15.01 -0.17
N TRP A 256 7.08 13.78 -0.39
CA TRP A 256 7.78 12.98 0.62
C TRP A 256 9.10 13.63 1.05
N ARG A 257 9.27 13.78 2.36
CA ARG A 257 10.46 14.32 3.02
C ARG A 257 10.91 13.38 4.14
N ALA A 258 12.16 13.49 4.56
CA ALA A 258 12.67 12.68 5.67
C ALA A 258 11.84 12.83 6.96
N GLN A 259 11.24 14.00 7.18
CA GLN A 259 10.35 14.27 8.33
C GLN A 259 9.06 13.42 8.31
N ASP A 260 8.64 12.92 7.16
CA ASP A 260 7.42 12.13 7.02
C ASP A 260 7.57 10.75 7.63
N ILE A 261 8.80 10.22 7.65
CA ILE A 261 9.14 8.98 8.36
C ILE A 261 8.84 9.16 9.85
N PHE A 262 9.20 10.31 10.43
CA PHE A 262 8.90 10.60 11.84
C PHE A 262 7.40 10.61 12.12
N TRP A 263 6.59 11.26 11.27
CA TRP A 263 5.13 11.29 11.43
C TRP A 263 4.49 9.92 11.25
N CYS A 264 4.96 9.15 10.27
CA CYS A 264 4.50 7.78 10.06
C CYS A 264 4.84 6.89 11.28
N LEU A 265 6.08 6.97 11.78
CA LEU A 265 6.51 6.24 12.97
C LEU A 265 5.73 6.68 14.21
N LEU A 266 5.45 7.98 14.36
CA LEU A 266 4.64 8.51 15.46
C LEU A 266 3.22 7.94 15.41
N ALA A 267 2.59 7.88 14.23
CA ALA A 267 1.28 7.27 14.07
C ALA A 267 1.30 5.78 14.45
N CYS A 268 2.27 5.02 13.98
CA CYS A 268 2.42 3.61 14.33
C CYS A 268 2.68 3.40 15.83
N SER A 269 3.59 4.17 16.41
CA SER A 269 3.96 4.07 17.83
C SER A 269 2.80 4.46 18.75
N SER A 270 2.01 5.47 18.37
CA SER A 270 0.84 5.89 19.14
C SER A 270 -0.22 4.79 19.24
N VAL A 271 -0.40 4.04 18.16
CA VAL A 271 -1.32 2.90 18.13
C VAL A 271 -0.82 1.76 19.01
N VAL A 272 0.48 1.44 18.95
CA VAL A 272 1.09 0.45 19.84
C VAL A 272 0.90 0.88 21.30
N ALA A 273 1.17 2.15 21.62
CA ALA A 273 1.00 2.68 22.98
C ALA A 273 -0.44 2.54 23.48
N VAL A 274 -1.43 2.94 22.68
CA VAL A 274 -2.86 2.79 23.04
C VAL A 274 -3.22 1.32 23.27
N ASN A 275 -2.75 0.41 22.41
CA ASN A 275 -3.02 -1.01 22.57
C ASN A 275 -2.35 -1.59 23.83
N VAL A 276 -1.10 -1.22 24.11
CA VAL A 276 -0.38 -1.65 25.33
C VAL A 276 -1.10 -1.11 26.58
N ILE A 277 -1.52 0.16 26.60
CA ILE A 277 -2.30 0.74 27.70
C ILE A 277 -3.59 -0.07 27.90
N ARG A 278 -4.33 -0.37 26.83
CA ARG A 278 -5.54 -1.20 26.91
C ARG A 278 -5.28 -2.54 27.57
N ILE A 279 -4.29 -3.28 27.07
CA ILE A 279 -3.98 -4.63 27.58
C ILE A 279 -3.48 -4.53 29.02
N SER A 280 -2.70 -3.51 29.37
CA SER A 280 -2.26 -3.28 30.74
C SER A 280 -3.40 -2.95 31.69
N LEU A 281 -4.40 -2.16 31.27
CA LEU A 281 -5.61 -1.94 32.05
C LEU A 281 -6.40 -3.25 32.28
N MET A 282 -6.48 -4.13 31.28
CA MET A 282 -7.03 -5.47 31.43
C MET A 282 -6.20 -6.34 32.40
N GLY A 283 -4.88 -6.11 32.42
CA GLY A 283 -3.93 -6.84 33.26
C GLY A 283 -3.88 -6.41 34.72
N LEU A 284 -4.66 -5.40 35.15
CA LEU A 284 -4.68 -4.96 36.55
C LEU A 284 -5.34 -6.02 37.44
N SER A 285 -6.42 -6.66 36.99
CA SER A 285 -7.09 -7.76 37.70
C SER A 285 -8.07 -8.49 36.78
N SER A 286 -8.50 -9.68 37.18
CA SER A 286 -9.53 -10.43 36.48
C SER A 286 -10.84 -9.65 36.29
N ALA A 287 -11.23 -8.81 37.25
CA ALA A 287 -12.42 -7.96 37.17
C ALA A 287 -12.28 -6.90 36.06
N HIS A 288 -11.12 -6.23 35.96
CA HIS A 288 -10.83 -5.27 34.89
C HIS A 288 -10.79 -5.94 33.51
N TYR A 289 -10.26 -7.16 33.43
CA TYR A 289 -10.29 -7.93 32.19
C TYR A 289 -11.72 -8.11 31.67
N HIS A 290 -12.66 -8.59 32.51
CA HIS A 290 -14.03 -8.80 32.09
C HIS A 290 -14.77 -7.49 31.72
N MET A 291 -14.47 -6.39 32.40
CA MET A 291 -15.06 -5.08 32.10
C MET A 291 -14.58 -4.51 30.77
N LEU A 292 -13.29 -4.63 30.47
CA LEU A 292 -12.67 -4.04 29.27
C LEU A 292 -12.69 -4.97 28.05
N HIS A 293 -13.03 -6.24 28.24
CA HIS A 293 -13.18 -7.22 27.16
C HIS A 293 -14.63 -7.34 26.67
N THR A 294 -15.33 -6.20 26.66
CA THR A 294 -16.72 -6.09 26.16
C THR A 294 -16.73 -5.52 24.75
N PRO A 295 -17.73 -5.86 23.91
CA PRO A 295 -17.85 -5.30 22.55
C PRO A 295 -17.91 -3.77 22.54
N LEU A 296 -18.55 -3.17 23.56
CA LEU A 296 -18.64 -1.71 23.69
C LEU A 296 -17.25 -1.08 23.91
N ALA A 297 -16.45 -1.64 24.82
CA ALA A 297 -15.10 -1.15 25.09
C ALA A 297 -14.19 -1.28 23.85
N GLU A 298 -14.37 -2.32 23.06
CA GLU A 298 -13.64 -2.54 21.81
C GLU A 298 -14.03 -1.49 20.76
N ILE A 299 -15.31 -1.17 20.60
CA ILE A 299 -15.78 -0.12 19.69
C ILE A 299 -15.20 1.25 20.08
N VAL A 300 -15.27 1.60 21.37
CA VAL A 300 -14.72 2.88 21.87
C VAL A 300 -13.22 2.98 21.58
N LEU A 301 -12.48 1.91 21.84
CA LEU A 301 -11.05 1.88 21.55
C LEU A 301 -10.74 2.05 20.06
N ASN A 302 -11.47 1.34 19.20
CA ASN A 302 -11.28 1.43 17.76
C ASN A 302 -11.56 2.86 17.25
N ILE A 303 -12.53 3.57 17.84
CA ILE A 303 -12.78 4.99 17.54
C ILE A 303 -11.63 5.86 18.01
N ILE A 304 -11.09 5.65 19.22
CA ILE A 304 -9.94 6.40 19.74
C ILE A 304 -8.72 6.21 18.81
N ILE A 305 -8.43 4.98 18.44
CA ILE A 305 -7.32 4.66 17.53
C ILE A 305 -7.53 5.33 16.17
N LEU A 306 -8.75 5.26 15.61
CA LEU A 306 -9.08 5.89 14.33
C LEU A 306 -8.85 7.40 14.38
N VAL A 307 -9.40 8.08 15.39
CA VAL A 307 -9.26 9.54 15.56
C VAL A 307 -7.79 9.92 15.71
N LEU A 308 -7.03 9.17 16.51
CA LEU A 308 -5.62 9.43 16.76
C LEU A 308 -4.78 9.30 15.48
N ILE A 309 -4.97 8.21 14.72
CA ILE A 309 -4.25 7.97 13.47
C ILE A 309 -4.55 9.08 12.45
N VAL A 310 -5.84 9.44 12.28
CA VAL A 310 -6.26 10.48 11.34
C VAL A 310 -5.70 11.83 11.77
N ALA A 311 -5.77 12.19 13.05
CA ALA A 311 -5.24 13.44 13.56
C ALA A 311 -3.73 13.58 13.34
N ILE A 312 -2.94 12.54 13.67
CA ILE A 312 -1.50 12.55 13.46
C ILE A 312 -1.17 12.65 11.96
N SER A 313 -1.88 11.91 11.12
CA SER A 313 -1.68 11.94 9.66
C SER A 313 -1.98 13.33 9.07
N ILE A 314 -3.07 13.97 9.49
CA ILE A 314 -3.41 15.33 9.05
C ILE A 314 -2.36 16.35 9.55
N LEU A 315 -1.92 16.25 10.80
CA LEU A 315 -0.90 17.14 11.37
C LEU A 315 0.42 17.03 10.60
N GLY A 316 0.80 15.83 10.18
CA GLY A 316 2.01 15.61 9.41
C GLY A 316 1.98 16.27 8.02
N VAL A 317 0.84 16.21 7.32
CA VAL A 317 0.70 16.76 5.96
C VAL A 317 0.17 18.20 5.90
N ARG A 318 -0.24 18.79 7.05
CA ARG A 318 -0.93 20.10 7.10
C ARG A 318 -0.15 21.24 6.44
N ARG A 319 1.19 21.18 6.44
CA ARG A 319 2.02 22.23 5.84
C ARG A 319 1.73 22.40 4.35
N ASP A 320 1.57 21.29 3.63
CA ASP A 320 1.32 21.32 2.19
C ASP A 320 -0.14 21.72 1.88
N VAL A 321 -1.07 21.42 2.79
CA VAL A 321 -2.46 21.87 2.68
C VAL A 321 -2.55 23.39 2.87
N LEU A 322 -1.88 23.93 3.91
CA LEU A 322 -1.88 25.37 4.18
C LEU A 322 -1.09 26.20 3.15
N SER A 323 -0.10 25.62 2.49
CA SER A 323 0.66 26.31 1.45
C SER A 323 -0.06 26.39 0.10
N ARG A 324 -1.13 25.62 -0.09
CA ARG A 324 -1.93 25.55 -1.33
C ARG A 324 -3.30 26.23 -1.20
N ALA A 325 -3.71 26.57 0.01
CA ALA A 325 -4.91 27.38 0.29
C ALA A 325 -4.58 28.87 0.28
#